data_798c8e0bf6b90db5860998dc35f31f8a
#
_entry.id   798c8e0bf6b90db5860998dc35f31f8a
#
_cell.length_a   1.000
_cell.length_b   1.000
_cell.length_c   1.000
_cell.angle_alpha   90.00
_cell.angle_beta   90.00
_cell.angle_gamma   90.00
#
_symmetry.space_group_name_H-M   'P 1'
#
loop_
_entity.id
_entity.type
_entity.pdbx_description
1 polymer ?
#
loop_
_entity_poly.entity_id
_entity_poly.type
_entity_poly.pdbx_seq_one_letter_code
_entity_poly.pdbx_strand_id
1 'polypeptide(L)'
;MVAGVVDPTKLVFVDECGTHTSLAPVYGYSPKGERLRLSVARNRGKNTTLLASITLEGMGPSLAVEGSTTAEVFEAYLEHVLLPELGEGRVIIMDSLPAHKPGRVRELIEGRGCELLYLSGYSPDYNPIEEAFSKIKDILRRACARTREALLEALGEALSAISLRDAQGFFEHAGYHSMGQLL
;
A
#
# COMPACT_ATOMS: atom_id res chain seq x y z
N MET A 1 -21.12 -3.36 -2.49
CA MET A 1 -21.01 -4.47 -1.53
C MET A 1 -20.36 -5.64 -2.23
N VAL A 2 -19.02 -5.74 -2.19
CA VAL A 2 -18.22 -6.81 -2.84
C VAL A 2 -17.87 -7.92 -1.83
N ALA A 3 -17.94 -7.61 -0.54
CA ALA A 3 -17.43 -8.44 0.57
C ALA A 3 -18.12 -9.83 0.77
N GLY A 4 -19.17 -10.15 0.04
CA GLY A 4 -19.91 -11.40 0.26
C GLY A 4 -19.92 -12.38 -0.92
N VAL A 5 -19.30 -12.05 -2.05
CA VAL A 5 -19.42 -12.82 -3.30
C VAL A 5 -18.09 -13.29 -3.86
N VAL A 6 -16.97 -12.66 -3.50
CA VAL A 6 -15.65 -12.98 -4.05
C VAL A 6 -14.79 -13.63 -2.98
N ASP A 7 -14.13 -14.73 -3.34
CA ASP A 7 -13.15 -15.42 -2.50
C ASP A 7 -12.00 -14.48 -2.15
N PRO A 8 -11.78 -14.14 -0.86
CA PRO A 8 -10.73 -13.20 -0.43
C PRO A 8 -9.32 -13.63 -0.85
N THR A 9 -9.08 -14.91 -1.08
CA THR A 9 -7.79 -15.42 -1.55
C THR A 9 -7.43 -14.95 -2.96
N LYS A 10 -8.43 -14.52 -3.74
CA LYS A 10 -8.23 -14.00 -5.09
C LYS A 10 -8.01 -12.49 -5.14
N LEU A 11 -8.29 -11.79 -4.05
CA LEU A 11 -8.24 -10.32 -4.01
C LEU A 11 -6.80 -9.81 -3.95
N VAL A 12 -6.51 -8.80 -4.75
CA VAL A 12 -5.25 -8.06 -4.77
C VAL A 12 -5.58 -6.57 -4.70
N PHE A 13 -5.30 -5.94 -3.58
CA PHE A 13 -5.49 -4.50 -3.44
C PHE A 13 -4.22 -3.77 -3.87
N VAL A 14 -4.38 -2.72 -4.66
CA VAL A 14 -3.30 -1.90 -5.21
C VAL A 14 -3.57 -0.45 -4.89
N ASP A 15 -2.54 0.25 -4.37
CA ASP A 15 -2.67 1.66 -4.02
C ASP A 15 -1.31 2.36 -3.94
N GLU A 16 -1.32 3.68 -3.71
CA GLU A 16 -0.17 4.56 -3.64
C GLU A 16 0.01 5.15 -2.24
N CYS A 17 1.26 5.20 -1.79
CA CYS A 17 1.63 5.81 -0.52
C CYS A 17 2.77 6.81 -0.67
N GLY A 18 2.50 8.09 -0.41
CA GLY A 18 3.54 9.12 -0.37
C GLY A 18 4.38 9.04 0.90
N THR A 19 5.72 9.12 0.74
CA THR A 19 6.70 9.16 1.83
C THR A 19 7.76 10.23 1.59
N HIS A 20 8.54 10.60 2.61
CA HIS A 20 9.60 11.61 2.50
C HIS A 20 10.61 11.51 3.64
N THR A 21 11.80 12.08 3.46
CA THR A 21 12.90 12.05 4.45
C THR A 21 12.69 12.91 5.71
N SER A 22 11.58 13.64 5.81
CA SER A 22 11.21 14.41 7.00
C SER A 22 10.21 13.69 7.89
N LEU A 23 9.93 12.41 7.65
CA LEU A 23 9.10 11.62 8.56
C LEU A 23 9.76 11.56 9.94
N ALA A 24 8.94 11.74 10.98
CA ALA A 24 9.37 11.75 12.35
C ALA A 24 8.30 11.13 13.25
N PRO A 25 8.66 10.55 14.40
CA PRO A 25 7.70 10.05 15.37
C PRO A 25 6.66 11.11 15.75
N VAL A 26 5.39 10.73 15.77
CA VAL A 26 4.28 11.61 16.13
C VAL A 26 4.15 11.73 17.65
N TYR A 27 4.58 10.68 18.37
CA TYR A 27 4.54 10.59 19.82
C TYR A 27 5.92 10.22 20.37
N GLY A 28 6.17 10.59 21.63
CA GLY A 28 7.37 10.22 22.39
C GLY A 28 7.12 10.42 23.88
N TYR A 29 8.06 9.96 24.70
CA TYR A 29 7.99 10.06 26.16
C TYR A 29 8.98 11.10 26.64
N SER A 30 8.60 11.86 27.68
CA SER A 30 9.40 12.82 28.38
C SER A 30 9.14 12.70 29.88
N PRO A 31 10.07 13.02 30.78
CA PRO A 31 9.81 13.10 32.21
C PRO A 31 8.63 14.03 32.50
N LYS A 32 7.89 13.75 33.58
CA LYS A 32 6.76 14.58 33.98
C LYS A 32 7.19 16.03 34.19
N GLY A 33 6.53 16.96 33.50
CA GLY A 33 6.82 18.38 33.56
C GLY A 33 7.82 18.87 32.49
N GLU A 34 8.42 17.97 31.70
CA GLU A 34 9.33 18.35 30.62
C GLU A 34 8.63 18.25 29.25
N ARG A 35 8.94 19.20 28.38
CA ARG A 35 8.44 19.22 27.00
C ARG A 35 9.33 18.36 26.10
N LEU A 36 8.75 17.36 25.47
CA LEU A 36 9.44 16.59 24.43
C LEU A 36 9.82 17.52 23.26
N ARG A 37 11.10 17.46 22.85
CA ARG A 37 11.61 18.20 21.70
C ARG A 37 12.22 17.21 20.73
N LEU A 38 11.83 17.28 19.46
CA LEU A 38 12.38 16.49 18.38
C LEU A 38 12.82 17.41 17.26
N SER A 39 14.06 17.25 16.80
CA SER A 39 14.57 17.95 15.63
C SER A 39 14.13 17.20 14.36
N VAL A 40 13.38 17.88 13.51
CA VAL A 40 12.90 17.33 12.23
C VAL A 40 13.58 18.08 11.08
N ALA A 41 14.06 17.37 10.08
CA ALA A 41 14.67 17.98 8.90
C ALA A 41 13.63 18.89 8.19
N ARG A 42 14.00 20.16 8.00
CA ARG A 42 13.11 21.18 7.41
C ARG A 42 12.95 20.99 5.89
N ASN A 43 14.00 20.48 5.24
CA ASN A 43 13.99 20.17 3.82
C ASN A 43 13.52 18.73 3.61
N ARG A 44 12.32 18.59 3.06
CA ARG A 44 11.71 17.29 2.78
C ARG A 44 12.40 16.51 1.64
N GLY A 45 13.21 17.19 0.84
CA GLY A 45 13.60 16.63 -0.46
C GLY A 45 12.40 16.44 -1.38
N LYS A 46 12.59 15.71 -2.45
CA LYS A 46 11.47 15.25 -3.27
C LYS A 46 10.70 14.13 -2.55
N ASN A 47 9.39 14.08 -2.73
CA ASN A 47 8.59 12.98 -2.24
C ASN A 47 9.03 11.66 -2.90
N THR A 48 8.92 10.57 -2.17
CA THR A 48 9.00 9.21 -2.73
C THR A 48 7.62 8.60 -2.64
N THR A 49 7.08 8.17 -3.77
CA THR A 49 5.79 7.47 -3.82
C THR A 49 6.07 5.97 -3.90
N LEU A 50 5.45 5.23 -3.00
CA LEU A 50 5.44 3.78 -2.99
C LEU A 50 4.15 3.31 -3.68
N LEU A 51 4.27 2.61 -4.80
CA LEU A 51 3.23 1.79 -5.39
C LEU A 51 3.35 0.40 -4.80
N ALA A 52 2.28 -0.17 -4.29
CA ALA A 52 2.32 -1.48 -3.67
C ALA A 52 1.00 -2.24 -3.87
N SER A 53 1.08 -3.54 -3.65
CA SER A 53 -0.09 -4.41 -3.58
C SER A 53 -0.10 -5.20 -2.27
N ILE A 54 -1.28 -5.66 -1.86
CA ILE A 54 -1.46 -6.56 -0.73
C ILE A 54 -2.46 -7.65 -1.07
N THR A 55 -2.17 -8.85 -0.58
CA THR A 55 -3.04 -10.03 -0.63
C THR A 55 -3.21 -10.58 0.78
N LEU A 56 -4.02 -11.62 0.96
CA LEU A 56 -4.08 -12.36 2.23
C LEU A 56 -2.74 -12.98 2.65
N GLU A 57 -1.81 -13.13 1.71
CA GLU A 57 -0.48 -13.72 1.94
C GLU A 57 0.55 -12.68 2.40
N GLY A 58 0.23 -11.39 2.32
CA GLY A 58 1.10 -10.28 2.70
C GLY A 58 1.26 -9.23 1.62
N MET A 59 2.29 -8.39 1.76
CA MET A 59 2.64 -7.41 0.74
C MET A 59 3.13 -8.10 -0.51
N GLY A 60 2.59 -7.69 -1.65
CA GLY A 60 3.03 -8.13 -2.97
C GLY A 60 4.13 -7.24 -3.56
N PRO A 61 4.41 -7.40 -4.86
CA PRO A 61 5.39 -6.59 -5.57
C PRO A 61 5.14 -5.10 -5.39
N SER A 62 6.20 -4.34 -5.19
CA SER A 62 6.13 -2.91 -4.93
C SER A 62 7.21 -2.14 -5.68
N LEU A 63 6.94 -0.87 -5.95
CA LEU A 63 7.84 0.05 -6.67
C LEU A 63 7.89 1.39 -5.96
N ALA A 64 9.09 1.87 -5.62
CA ALA A 64 9.30 3.20 -5.08
C ALA A 64 9.81 4.15 -6.18
N VAL A 65 9.08 5.23 -6.43
CA VAL A 65 9.44 6.24 -7.43
C VAL A 65 9.65 7.61 -6.80
N GLU A 66 10.52 8.41 -7.40
CA GLU A 66 10.73 9.80 -6.97
C GLU A 66 9.64 10.70 -7.55
N GLY A 67 8.98 11.47 -6.70
CA GLY A 67 7.89 12.37 -7.08
C GLY A 67 6.53 11.72 -6.99
N SER A 68 5.57 12.27 -7.73
CA SER A 68 4.22 11.74 -7.86
C SER A 68 4.17 10.67 -8.94
N THR A 69 3.29 9.71 -8.77
CA THR A 69 3.00 8.72 -9.80
C THR A 69 2.26 9.40 -10.97
N THR A 70 2.73 9.15 -12.18
CA THR A 70 2.00 9.48 -13.40
C THR A 70 1.28 8.24 -13.93
N ALA A 71 0.36 8.41 -14.86
CA ALA A 71 -0.33 7.28 -15.51
C ALA A 71 0.66 6.28 -16.12
N GLU A 72 1.70 6.79 -16.79
CA GLU A 72 2.73 5.95 -17.43
C GLU A 72 3.53 5.14 -16.40
N VAL A 73 3.84 5.71 -15.24
CA VAL A 73 4.55 5.01 -14.16
C VAL A 73 3.66 3.94 -13.54
N PHE A 74 2.37 4.23 -13.37
CA PHE A 74 1.42 3.25 -12.87
C PHE A 74 1.19 2.10 -13.84
N GLU A 75 1.04 2.39 -15.13
CA GLU A 75 0.94 1.38 -16.19
C GLU A 75 2.20 0.50 -16.22
N ALA A 76 3.40 1.10 -16.13
CA ALA A 76 4.67 0.36 -16.07
C ALA A 76 4.77 -0.52 -14.82
N TYR A 77 4.31 -0.05 -13.67
CA TYR A 77 4.23 -0.86 -12.45
C TYR A 77 3.33 -2.08 -12.66
N LEU A 78 2.14 -1.89 -13.21
CA LEU A 78 1.24 -3.01 -13.51
C LEU A 78 1.89 -4.00 -14.48
N GLU A 79 2.41 -3.51 -15.61
CA GLU A 79 2.91 -4.36 -16.70
C GLU A 79 4.18 -5.12 -16.35
N HIS A 80 5.12 -4.49 -15.64
CA HIS A 80 6.45 -5.02 -15.44
C HIS A 80 6.74 -5.52 -14.01
N VAL A 81 5.94 -5.10 -13.03
CA VAL A 81 6.21 -5.42 -11.62
C VAL A 81 5.10 -6.30 -11.04
N LEU A 82 3.83 -5.87 -11.13
CA LEU A 82 2.74 -6.57 -10.46
C LEU A 82 2.24 -7.78 -11.25
N LEU A 83 1.79 -7.56 -12.50
CA LEU A 83 1.11 -8.60 -13.28
C LEU A 83 1.97 -9.83 -13.61
N PRO A 84 3.31 -9.74 -13.79
CA PRO A 84 4.15 -10.92 -13.97
C PRO A 84 4.14 -11.88 -12.79
N GLU A 85 3.95 -11.36 -11.58
CA GLU A 85 3.95 -12.14 -10.32
C GLU A 85 2.55 -12.65 -9.94
N LEU A 86 1.50 -12.21 -10.63
CA LEU A 86 0.13 -12.64 -10.37
C LEU A 86 -0.29 -13.80 -11.30
N GLY A 87 -0.91 -14.82 -10.71
CA GLY A 87 -1.61 -15.86 -11.46
C GLY A 87 -2.92 -15.36 -12.06
N GLU A 88 -3.44 -16.10 -13.05
CA GLU A 88 -4.75 -15.83 -13.64
C GLU A 88 -5.89 -15.99 -12.61
N GLY A 89 -7.03 -15.33 -12.87
CA GLY A 89 -8.24 -15.40 -12.05
C GLY A 89 -8.16 -14.59 -10.74
N ARG A 90 -7.16 -13.70 -10.61
CA ARG A 90 -7.11 -12.72 -9.51
C ARG A 90 -8.05 -11.56 -9.80
N VAL A 91 -8.52 -10.92 -8.74
CA VAL A 91 -9.35 -9.72 -8.79
C VAL A 91 -8.55 -8.56 -8.24
N ILE A 92 -8.13 -7.66 -9.11
CA ILE A 92 -7.35 -6.49 -8.74
C ILE A 92 -8.30 -5.37 -8.36
N ILE A 93 -8.14 -4.85 -7.15
CA ILE A 93 -8.99 -3.80 -6.58
C ILE A 93 -8.13 -2.56 -6.36
N MET A 94 -8.59 -1.42 -6.85
CA MET A 94 -7.89 -0.14 -6.70
C MET A 94 -8.89 1.00 -6.54
N ASP A 95 -8.41 2.15 -6.06
CA ASP A 95 -9.22 3.36 -6.01
C ASP A 95 -9.42 3.94 -7.43
N SER A 96 -10.56 4.59 -7.61
CA SER A 96 -10.92 5.24 -8.87
C SER A 96 -10.24 6.61 -8.99
N LEU A 97 -8.94 6.63 -9.28
CA LEU A 97 -8.22 7.88 -9.51
C LEU A 97 -8.37 8.32 -10.97
N PRO A 98 -8.75 9.60 -11.23
CA PRO A 98 -8.90 10.13 -12.58
C PRO A 98 -7.61 10.14 -13.41
N ALA A 99 -6.44 10.08 -12.74
CA ALA A 99 -5.13 10.12 -13.36
C ALA A 99 -4.75 8.84 -14.13
N HIS A 100 -5.42 7.72 -13.83
CA HIS A 100 -5.18 6.46 -14.54
C HIS A 100 -6.05 6.42 -15.79
N LYS A 101 -5.43 6.26 -16.97
CA LYS A 101 -6.18 6.04 -18.22
C LYS A 101 -6.98 4.75 -18.08
N PRO A 102 -8.29 4.78 -17.78
CA PRO A 102 -9.02 3.59 -17.34
C PRO A 102 -9.00 2.46 -18.37
N GLY A 103 -8.91 2.81 -19.65
CA GLY A 103 -8.88 1.85 -20.74
C GLY A 103 -7.61 1.00 -20.77
N ARG A 104 -6.43 1.62 -20.68
CA ARG A 104 -5.14 0.89 -20.75
C ARG A 104 -4.90 0.01 -19.54
N VAL A 105 -5.23 0.51 -18.34
CA VAL A 105 -5.14 -0.26 -17.10
C VAL A 105 -6.01 -1.51 -17.17
N ARG A 106 -7.25 -1.36 -17.65
CA ARG A 106 -8.17 -2.48 -17.84
C ARG A 106 -7.64 -3.50 -18.85
N GLU A 107 -7.16 -3.05 -20.01
CA GLU A 107 -6.57 -3.92 -21.02
C GLU A 107 -5.40 -4.75 -20.49
N LEU A 108 -4.50 -4.13 -19.71
CA LEU A 108 -3.35 -4.82 -19.10
C LEU A 108 -3.80 -5.91 -18.14
N ILE A 109 -4.77 -5.61 -17.26
CA ILE A 109 -5.26 -6.52 -16.23
C ILE A 109 -6.07 -7.67 -16.86
N GLU A 110 -7.04 -7.34 -17.72
CA GLU A 110 -7.90 -8.34 -18.37
C GLU A 110 -7.10 -9.22 -19.36
N GLY A 111 -6.08 -8.63 -20.02
CA GLY A 111 -5.17 -9.37 -20.89
C GLY A 111 -4.32 -10.43 -20.18
N ARG A 112 -4.24 -10.37 -18.84
CA ARG A 112 -3.59 -11.39 -17.98
C ARG A 112 -4.59 -12.36 -17.35
N GLY A 113 -5.86 -12.36 -17.79
CA GLY A 113 -6.89 -13.22 -17.22
C GLY A 113 -7.30 -12.84 -15.79
N CYS A 114 -7.07 -11.59 -15.40
CA CYS A 114 -7.48 -11.02 -14.13
C CYS A 114 -8.71 -10.11 -14.31
N GLU A 115 -9.42 -9.85 -13.23
CA GLU A 115 -10.55 -8.92 -13.19
C GLU A 115 -10.13 -7.60 -12.53
N LEU A 116 -10.67 -6.47 -13.00
CA LEU A 116 -10.48 -5.16 -12.40
C LEU A 116 -11.78 -4.67 -11.76
N LEU A 117 -11.68 -4.34 -10.47
CA LEU A 117 -12.74 -3.67 -9.71
C LEU A 117 -12.23 -2.34 -9.16
N TYR A 118 -13.10 -1.33 -9.19
CA TYR A 118 -12.83 -0.06 -8.52
C TYR A 118 -13.59 0.01 -7.20
N LEU A 119 -12.90 0.45 -6.15
CA LEU A 119 -13.56 0.84 -4.90
C LEU A 119 -14.46 2.04 -5.17
N SER A 120 -15.58 2.09 -4.48
CA SER A 120 -16.41 3.31 -4.47
C SER A 120 -15.61 4.45 -3.84
N GLY A 121 -15.68 5.64 -4.43
CA GLY A 121 -14.96 6.80 -3.93
C GLY A 121 -15.26 7.06 -2.46
N TYR A 122 -14.24 7.50 -1.71
CA TYR A 122 -14.30 7.77 -0.26
C TYR A 122 -14.64 6.57 0.64
N SER A 123 -14.12 5.39 0.33
CA SER A 123 -14.33 4.17 1.12
C SER A 123 -13.01 3.55 1.60
N PRO A 124 -12.15 4.28 2.34
CA PRO A 124 -10.86 3.75 2.80
C PRO A 124 -11.03 2.55 3.75
N ASP A 125 -12.15 2.47 4.48
CA ASP A 125 -12.45 1.37 5.41
C ASP A 125 -12.58 0.01 4.71
N TYR A 126 -12.76 -0.03 3.40
CA TYR A 126 -12.81 -1.25 2.60
C TYR A 126 -11.48 -1.54 1.87
N ASN A 127 -10.43 -0.78 2.16
CA ASN A 127 -9.13 -0.93 1.50
C ASN A 127 -8.05 -1.40 2.50
N PRO A 128 -7.78 -2.71 2.64
CA PRO A 128 -6.85 -3.24 3.62
C PRO A 128 -5.41 -2.73 3.45
N ILE A 129 -5.02 -2.26 2.26
CA ILE A 129 -3.68 -1.73 2.02
C ILE A 129 -3.43 -0.40 2.77
N GLU A 130 -4.49 0.35 3.10
CA GLU A 130 -4.36 1.59 3.87
C GLU A 130 -3.86 1.33 5.30
N GLU A 131 -4.27 0.23 5.93
CA GLU A 131 -3.73 -0.18 7.23
C GLU A 131 -2.26 -0.63 7.11
N ALA A 132 -1.92 -1.36 6.05
CA ALA A 132 -0.53 -1.70 5.77
C ALA A 132 0.32 -0.44 5.60
N PHE A 133 -0.15 0.55 4.83
CA PHE A 133 0.53 1.84 4.69
C PHE A 133 0.64 2.62 5.99
N SER A 134 -0.36 2.55 6.86
CA SER A 134 -0.29 3.14 8.19
C SER A 134 0.84 2.53 9.00
N LYS A 135 0.94 1.19 9.04
CA LYS A 135 2.02 0.47 9.73
C LYS A 135 3.39 0.76 9.11
N ILE A 136 3.49 0.77 7.78
CA ILE A 136 4.72 1.14 7.06
C ILE A 136 5.15 2.56 7.44
N LYS A 137 4.24 3.54 7.41
CA LYS A 137 4.54 4.93 7.82
C LYS A 137 5.02 5.03 9.26
N ASP A 138 4.49 4.22 10.16
CA ASP A 138 4.95 4.19 11.56
C ASP A 138 6.38 3.64 11.70
N ILE A 139 6.74 2.63 10.93
CA ILE A 139 8.10 2.10 10.88
C ILE A 139 9.05 3.17 10.31
N LEU A 140 8.69 3.81 9.19
CA LEU A 140 9.48 4.87 8.58
C LEU A 140 9.68 6.08 9.51
N ARG A 141 8.66 6.46 10.29
CA ARG A 141 8.77 7.52 11.31
C ARG A 141 9.80 7.18 12.39
N ARG A 142 9.86 5.91 12.80
CA ARG A 142 10.84 5.43 13.79
C ARG A 142 12.25 5.34 13.19
N ALA A 143 12.37 4.94 11.93
CA ALA A 143 13.64 4.86 11.23
C ALA A 143 14.31 6.24 11.07
N CYS A 144 13.52 7.32 11.05
CA CYS A 144 14.03 8.70 10.93
C CYS A 144 15.02 8.87 9.77
N ALA A 145 14.80 8.21 8.64
CA ALA A 145 15.66 8.27 7.47
C ALA A 145 15.83 9.73 6.97
N ARG A 146 17.06 10.17 6.77
CA ARG A 146 17.39 11.56 6.38
C ARG A 146 17.95 11.67 4.96
N THR A 147 18.26 10.54 4.34
CA THR A 147 18.66 10.46 2.92
C THR A 147 17.67 9.61 2.17
N ARG A 148 17.68 9.70 0.85
CA ARG A 148 16.83 8.89 -0.02
C ARG A 148 17.19 7.41 0.08
N GLU A 149 18.48 7.11 0.09
CA GLU A 149 18.99 5.75 0.20
C GLU A 149 18.50 5.09 1.50
N ALA A 150 18.67 5.78 2.64
CA ALA A 150 18.18 5.29 3.93
C ALA A 150 16.64 5.16 3.96
N LEU A 151 15.89 6.03 3.24
CA LEU A 151 14.45 5.91 3.12
C LEU A 151 14.06 4.67 2.31
N LEU A 152 14.77 4.36 1.22
CA LEU A 152 14.51 3.17 0.41
C LEU A 152 14.83 1.89 1.17
N GLU A 153 15.92 1.86 1.93
CA GLU A 153 16.26 0.74 2.82
C GLU A 153 15.17 0.54 3.88
N ALA A 154 14.78 1.61 4.57
CA ALA A 154 13.70 1.56 5.57
C ALA A 154 12.35 1.15 4.97
N LEU A 155 12.06 1.51 3.71
CA LEU A 155 10.88 1.03 2.98
C LEU A 155 10.92 -0.48 2.76
N GLY A 156 12.06 -1.03 2.34
CA GLY A 156 12.25 -2.47 2.17
C GLY A 156 12.05 -3.23 3.49
N GLU A 157 12.62 -2.73 4.59
CA GLU A 157 12.42 -3.28 5.93
C GLU A 157 10.95 -3.20 6.37
N ALA A 158 10.30 -2.06 6.12
CA ALA A 158 8.91 -1.84 6.51
C ALA A 158 7.93 -2.75 5.73
N LEU A 159 8.16 -2.95 4.43
CA LEU A 159 7.39 -3.89 3.61
C LEU A 159 7.55 -5.33 4.13
N SER A 160 8.77 -5.73 4.44
CA SER A 160 9.09 -7.06 4.98
C SER A 160 8.54 -7.28 6.41
N ALA A 161 8.28 -6.22 7.16
CA ALA A 161 7.71 -6.28 8.50
C ALA A 161 6.18 -6.47 8.53
N ILE A 162 5.51 -6.41 7.38
CA ILE A 162 4.10 -6.78 7.27
C ILE A 162 4.00 -8.30 7.21
N SER A 163 3.63 -8.91 8.32
CA SER A 163 3.49 -10.36 8.44
C SER A 163 2.20 -10.86 7.80
N LEU A 164 2.13 -12.17 7.55
CA LEU A 164 0.91 -12.87 7.14
C LEU A 164 -0.27 -12.55 8.09
N ARG A 165 -0.01 -12.54 9.39
CA ARG A 165 -1.02 -12.23 10.42
C ARG A 165 -1.52 -10.79 10.31
N ASP A 166 -0.63 -9.85 10.01
CA ASP A 166 -1.04 -8.45 9.77
C ASP A 166 -1.96 -8.36 8.56
N ALA A 167 -1.56 -8.96 7.43
CA ALA A 167 -2.36 -8.92 6.21
C ALA A 167 -3.76 -9.52 6.44
N GLN A 168 -3.84 -10.69 7.07
CA GLN A 168 -5.12 -11.31 7.44
C GLN A 168 -5.97 -10.40 8.33
N GLY A 169 -5.37 -9.78 9.36
CA GLY A 169 -6.05 -8.83 10.23
C GLY A 169 -6.59 -7.60 9.49
N PHE A 170 -5.82 -7.06 8.55
CA PHE A 170 -6.25 -5.93 7.71
C PHE A 170 -7.43 -6.31 6.80
N PHE A 171 -7.39 -7.49 6.20
CA PHE A 171 -8.50 -8.01 5.40
C PHE A 171 -9.76 -8.24 6.24
N GLU A 172 -9.63 -8.85 7.41
CA GLU A 172 -10.75 -9.06 8.35
C GLU A 172 -11.37 -7.72 8.77
N HIS A 173 -10.56 -6.73 9.13
CA HIS A 173 -11.04 -5.42 9.53
C HIS A 173 -11.73 -4.67 8.38
N ALA A 174 -11.24 -4.81 7.17
CA ALA A 174 -11.89 -4.28 5.97
C ALA A 174 -13.14 -5.08 5.53
N GLY A 175 -13.52 -6.14 6.25
CA GLY A 175 -14.75 -6.93 6.01
C GLY A 175 -14.57 -8.10 5.03
N TYR A 176 -13.36 -8.49 4.69
CA TYR A 176 -13.05 -9.62 3.81
C TYR A 176 -12.71 -10.87 4.64
N HIS A 177 -13.72 -11.63 5.01
CA HIS A 177 -13.57 -12.86 5.80
C HIS A 177 -13.39 -14.08 4.91
N SER A 178 -12.47 -14.99 5.27
CA SER A 178 -12.39 -16.29 4.59
C SER A 178 -13.66 -17.10 4.85
N MET A 179 -14.20 -17.74 3.80
CA MET A 179 -15.49 -18.50 3.86
C MET A 179 -15.50 -19.66 4.85
N GLY A 180 -14.46 -19.86 5.65
CA GLY A 180 -14.32 -20.94 6.64
C GLY A 180 -14.61 -20.55 8.10
N GLN A 181 -14.96 -19.30 8.41
CA GLN A 181 -15.16 -18.83 9.80
C GLN A 181 -16.60 -18.48 10.17
N LEU A 182 -17.56 -18.86 9.35
CA LEU A 182 -18.99 -18.78 9.70
C LEU A 182 -19.46 -20.14 10.25
N LEU A 183 -18.98 -20.51 11.42
CA LEU A 183 -19.58 -21.53 12.28
C LEU A 183 -19.62 -21.02 13.71
#